data_7e4fd39e6de9cc2a975e49fac576f28d
#
_entry.id   7e4fd39e6de9cc2a975e49fac576f28d
#
_cell.length_a   1.000
_cell.length_b   1.000
_cell.length_c   1.000
_cell.angle_alpha   90.00
_cell.angle_beta   90.00
_cell.angle_gamma   90.00
#
_symmetry.space_group_name_H-M   'P 1'
#
loop_
_entity.id
_entity.type
_entity.pdbx_description
1 polymer ?
#
loop_
_entity_poly.entity_id
_entity_poly.type
_entity_poly.pdbx_seq_one_letter_code
_entity_poly.pdbx_strand_id
1 'polypeptide(L)'
;MIQAQNVSKSYESTPVINNIDLELKQSSIYGLIGANGAGKTTLIKTLCGIYAPDRGYVRLHDKDVYKDSEIRQSIAYVPDSITFYNTFTVKDMKDFYKSIYNNWDEKRYQTLREVFTFDEKKRIKHLSKGMKTQLLLLIALSCKPEVILMDEPTSGLDPFIRKEVLNLIVQDVSSRGTSVLISTHNVAELEQICDTVGFIDKGHIKVQQDMENLKTSYKKIQIAFKDDMSEEFKKEFNPYISKKHGKIYEIIINMDYALFEANVQKYQPLFVEHIDMTLEEIFLFKMGDDNHVKQVTI
;
A
#
# COMPACT_ATOMS: atom_id res chain seq x y z
N MET A 1 0.16 -7.42 16.40
CA MET A 1 -0.44 -8.02 15.20
C MET A 1 0.64 -8.68 14.33
N ILE A 2 0.83 -8.41 13.03
CA ILE A 2 2.02 -8.92 12.34
C ILE A 2 3.23 -8.02 12.63
N GLN A 3 4.32 -8.66 13.01
CA GLN A 3 5.63 -8.01 13.19
C GLN A 3 6.67 -8.75 12.36
N ALA A 4 7.33 -8.01 11.48
CA ALA A 4 8.54 -8.43 10.78
C ALA A 4 9.72 -7.68 11.38
N GLN A 5 10.77 -8.39 11.77
CA GLN A 5 11.97 -7.78 12.36
C GLN A 5 13.23 -8.29 11.69
N ASN A 6 14.05 -7.34 11.20
CA ASN A 6 15.32 -7.57 10.48
C ASN A 6 15.19 -8.58 9.32
N VAL A 7 14.02 -8.56 8.64
CA VAL A 7 13.69 -9.55 7.61
C VAL A 7 14.49 -9.31 6.34
N SER A 8 15.22 -10.35 5.91
CA SER A 8 15.96 -10.36 4.64
C SER A 8 15.64 -11.61 3.86
N LYS A 9 15.59 -11.49 2.52
CA LYS A 9 15.37 -12.60 1.61
C LYS A 9 16.14 -12.40 0.30
N SER A 10 16.83 -13.45 -0.11
CA SER A 10 17.59 -13.50 -1.36
C SER A 10 17.11 -14.66 -2.23
N TYR A 11 17.33 -14.56 -3.55
CA TYR A 11 17.23 -15.67 -4.50
C TYR A 11 18.60 -15.88 -5.14
N GLU A 12 19.12 -17.10 -5.07
CA GLU A 12 20.41 -17.45 -5.68
C GLU A 12 21.54 -16.42 -5.40
N SER A 13 21.67 -15.95 -4.18
CA SER A 13 22.64 -14.94 -3.76
C SER A 13 22.30 -13.48 -4.12
N THR A 14 21.20 -13.23 -4.84
CA THR A 14 20.74 -11.86 -5.12
C THR A 14 19.76 -11.39 -4.04
N PRO A 15 20.13 -10.38 -3.22
CA PRO A 15 19.23 -9.83 -2.22
C PRO A 15 18.02 -9.16 -2.89
N VAL A 16 16.81 -9.48 -2.42
CA VAL A 16 15.56 -8.88 -2.92
C VAL A 16 14.90 -8.02 -1.86
N ILE A 17 14.90 -8.47 -0.60
CA ILE A 17 14.54 -7.64 0.55
C ILE A 17 15.65 -7.73 1.58
N ASN A 18 15.96 -6.62 2.23
CA ASN A 18 17.11 -6.53 3.11
C ASN A 18 16.81 -5.69 4.35
N ASN A 19 16.93 -6.33 5.50
CA ASN A 19 16.79 -5.72 6.81
C ASN A 19 15.49 -4.91 6.96
N ILE A 20 14.35 -5.53 6.65
CA ILE A 20 13.04 -4.89 6.74
C ILE A 20 12.46 -5.09 8.14
N ASP A 21 12.10 -3.97 8.76
CA ASP A 21 11.24 -3.90 9.92
C ASP A 21 9.87 -3.37 9.48
N LEU A 22 8.80 -4.11 9.81
CA LEU A 22 7.43 -3.74 9.47
C LEU A 22 6.49 -4.18 10.57
N GLU A 23 5.57 -3.30 10.93
CA GLU A 23 4.47 -3.60 11.84
C GLU A 23 3.13 -3.29 11.17
N LEU A 24 2.29 -4.33 11.04
CA LEU A 24 0.89 -4.18 10.68
C LEU A 24 0.08 -4.16 11.97
N LYS A 25 -0.48 -3.00 12.31
CA LYS A 25 -1.31 -2.80 13.51
C LYS A 25 -2.63 -3.56 13.39
N GLN A 26 -3.25 -3.83 14.54
CA GLN A 26 -4.58 -4.45 14.57
C GLN A 26 -5.63 -3.49 14.00
N SER A 27 -6.61 -4.06 13.27
CA SER A 27 -7.73 -3.30 12.71
C SER A 27 -7.29 -2.07 11.91
N SER A 28 -6.24 -2.23 11.10
CA SER A 28 -5.69 -1.15 10.29
C SER A 28 -5.39 -1.60 8.86
N ILE A 29 -5.28 -0.63 7.97
CA ILE A 29 -4.89 -0.82 6.57
C ILE A 29 -3.49 -0.24 6.37
N TYR A 30 -2.56 -1.10 5.97
CA TYR A 30 -1.19 -0.73 5.63
C TYR A 30 -1.01 -0.73 4.10
N GLY A 31 -0.68 0.41 3.52
CA GLY A 31 -0.34 0.56 2.11
C GLY A 31 1.15 0.36 1.85
N LEU A 32 1.52 -0.64 1.06
CA LEU A 32 2.91 -0.89 0.64
C LEU A 32 3.11 -0.39 -0.80
N ILE A 33 3.81 0.72 -0.95
CA ILE A 33 4.01 1.41 -2.23
C ILE A 33 5.45 1.24 -2.70
N GLY A 34 5.63 0.98 -3.98
CA GLY A 34 6.96 0.86 -4.59
C GLY A 34 6.90 0.50 -6.06
N ALA A 35 7.97 0.77 -6.78
CA ALA A 35 8.09 0.41 -8.20
C ALA A 35 8.04 -1.11 -8.42
N ASN A 36 7.85 -1.52 -9.67
CA ASN A 36 7.98 -2.93 -10.04
C ASN A 36 9.41 -3.41 -9.76
N GLY A 37 9.53 -4.59 -9.16
CA GLY A 37 10.84 -5.12 -8.74
C GLY A 37 11.39 -4.57 -7.42
N ALA A 38 10.68 -3.67 -6.71
CA ALA A 38 11.14 -3.12 -5.43
C ALA A 38 11.15 -4.14 -4.27
N GLY A 39 10.54 -5.33 -4.45
CA GLY A 39 10.51 -6.38 -3.44
C GLY A 39 9.14 -6.60 -2.77
N LYS A 40 8.07 -5.88 -3.18
CA LYS A 40 6.71 -5.97 -2.59
C LYS A 40 6.19 -7.40 -2.48
N THR A 41 6.12 -8.12 -3.60
CA THR A 41 5.64 -9.51 -3.65
C THR A 41 6.47 -10.45 -2.77
N THR A 42 7.80 -10.28 -2.75
CA THR A 42 8.68 -11.10 -1.91
C THR A 42 8.43 -10.83 -0.44
N LEU A 43 8.28 -9.57 -0.05
CA LEU A 43 7.94 -9.20 1.32
C LEU A 43 6.59 -9.79 1.73
N ILE A 44 5.54 -9.61 0.93
CA ILE A 44 4.20 -10.15 1.22
C ILE A 44 4.24 -11.67 1.37
N LYS A 45 4.90 -12.40 0.47
CA LYS A 45 5.03 -13.86 0.57
C LYS A 45 5.81 -14.31 1.80
N THR A 46 6.77 -13.51 2.25
CA THR A 46 7.48 -13.76 3.51
C THR A 46 6.58 -13.51 4.72
N LEU A 47 5.79 -12.43 4.69
CA LEU A 47 4.79 -12.13 5.73
C LEU A 47 3.69 -13.20 5.82
N CYS A 48 3.34 -13.84 4.70
CA CYS A 48 2.38 -14.97 4.67
C CYS A 48 2.97 -16.30 5.16
N GLY A 49 4.29 -16.39 5.38
CA GLY A 49 4.97 -17.65 5.67
C GLY A 49 5.09 -18.58 4.45
N ILE A 50 4.93 -18.07 3.22
CA ILE A 50 5.18 -18.82 1.98
C ILE A 50 6.69 -18.96 1.77
N TYR A 51 7.45 -17.90 2.05
CA TYR A 51 8.90 -17.91 2.04
C TYR A 51 9.47 -17.80 3.44
N ALA A 52 10.42 -18.67 3.78
CA ALA A 52 11.23 -18.46 4.97
C ALA A 52 12.14 -17.26 4.76
N PRO A 53 12.25 -16.35 5.71
CA PRO A 53 13.28 -15.32 5.67
C PRO A 53 14.67 -15.96 5.82
N ASP A 54 15.67 -15.39 5.17
CA ASP A 54 17.08 -15.83 5.33
C ASP A 54 17.66 -15.26 6.63
N ARG A 55 17.16 -14.09 7.07
CA ARG A 55 17.46 -13.44 8.36
C ARG A 55 16.20 -12.81 8.92
N GLY A 56 16.20 -12.63 10.24
CA GLY A 56 15.07 -12.05 10.96
C GLY A 56 13.93 -13.04 11.14
N TYR A 57 12.75 -12.52 11.47
CA TYR A 57 11.54 -13.31 11.68
C TYR A 57 10.27 -12.54 11.36
N VAL A 58 9.20 -13.28 11.11
CA VAL A 58 7.83 -12.74 11.00
C VAL A 58 6.96 -13.44 12.03
N ARG A 59 6.25 -12.66 12.85
CA ARG A 59 5.34 -13.17 13.90
C ARG A 59 3.94 -12.59 13.77
N LEU A 60 2.96 -13.42 14.07
CA LEU A 60 1.59 -13.02 14.35
C LEU A 60 1.24 -13.50 15.75
N HIS A 61 0.85 -12.60 16.66
CA HIS A 61 0.61 -12.91 18.08
C HIS A 61 1.76 -13.70 18.72
N ASP A 62 3.00 -13.25 18.52
CA ASP A 62 4.24 -13.86 19.00
C ASP A 62 4.58 -15.26 18.44
N LYS A 63 3.72 -15.83 17.57
CA LYS A 63 3.98 -17.07 16.87
C LYS A 63 4.66 -16.84 15.53
N ASP A 64 5.70 -17.63 15.23
CA ASP A 64 6.42 -17.57 13.97
C ASP A 64 5.55 -18.05 12.81
N VAL A 65 5.24 -17.18 11.88
CA VAL A 65 4.31 -17.44 10.76
C VAL A 65 4.81 -18.56 9.85
N TYR A 66 6.11 -18.69 9.65
CA TYR A 66 6.67 -19.74 8.80
C TYR A 66 6.63 -21.12 9.48
N LYS A 67 6.90 -21.19 10.79
CA LYS A 67 7.02 -22.45 11.52
C LYS A 67 5.67 -22.98 12.03
N ASP A 68 4.73 -22.11 12.36
CA ASP A 68 3.43 -22.46 12.91
C ASP A 68 2.36 -22.51 11.82
N SER A 69 1.90 -23.73 11.49
CA SER A 69 0.86 -23.93 10.47
C SER A 69 -0.53 -23.47 10.93
N GLU A 70 -0.79 -23.48 12.24
CA GLU A 70 -2.09 -23.09 12.79
C GLU A 70 -2.28 -21.57 12.66
N ILE A 71 -1.24 -20.79 12.97
CA ILE A 71 -1.32 -19.32 12.85
C ILE A 71 -1.55 -18.86 11.41
N ARG A 72 -1.08 -19.64 10.42
CA ARG A 72 -1.35 -19.33 8.99
C ARG A 72 -2.83 -19.47 8.61
N GLN A 73 -3.64 -20.19 9.39
CA GLN A 73 -5.10 -20.23 9.22
C GLN A 73 -5.76 -18.85 9.44
N SER A 74 -5.11 -17.99 10.22
CA SER A 74 -5.56 -16.61 10.47
C SER A 74 -5.11 -15.62 9.38
N ILE A 75 -4.36 -16.07 8.35
CA ILE A 75 -3.82 -15.21 7.29
C ILE A 75 -4.43 -15.62 5.95
N ALA A 76 -5.04 -14.67 5.25
CA ALA A 76 -5.40 -14.83 3.85
C ALA A 76 -4.41 -14.10 2.95
N TYR A 77 -4.07 -14.70 1.80
CA TYR A 77 -3.20 -14.12 0.80
C TYR A 77 -3.91 -13.98 -0.55
N VAL A 78 -3.86 -12.79 -1.12
CA VAL A 78 -4.39 -12.47 -2.45
C VAL A 78 -3.22 -12.06 -3.35
N PRO A 79 -2.71 -12.96 -4.20
CA PRO A 79 -1.61 -12.66 -5.13
C PRO A 79 -2.10 -11.88 -6.36
N ASP A 80 -1.22 -11.08 -6.98
CA ASP A 80 -1.46 -10.46 -8.30
C ASP A 80 -1.67 -11.51 -9.39
N SER A 81 -0.85 -12.55 -9.40
CA SER A 81 -0.96 -13.65 -10.37
C SER A 81 -1.63 -14.86 -9.74
N ILE A 82 -2.89 -15.08 -10.11
CA ILE A 82 -3.74 -16.11 -9.53
C ILE A 82 -3.63 -17.41 -10.32
N THR A 83 -3.17 -18.45 -9.65
CA THR A 83 -3.14 -19.81 -10.20
C THR A 83 -4.16 -20.68 -9.48
N PHE A 84 -5.27 -20.92 -10.13
CA PHE A 84 -6.29 -21.87 -9.68
C PHE A 84 -6.17 -23.21 -10.43
N TYR A 85 -6.80 -24.25 -9.86
CA TYR A 85 -7.01 -25.50 -10.57
C TYR A 85 -7.98 -25.29 -11.74
N ASN A 86 -7.47 -25.28 -12.96
CA ASN A 86 -8.23 -24.95 -14.17
C ASN A 86 -9.41 -25.89 -14.44
N THR A 87 -9.38 -27.12 -13.93
CA THR A 87 -10.44 -28.12 -14.04
C THR A 87 -11.59 -27.91 -13.08
N PHE A 88 -11.36 -27.18 -11.98
CA PHE A 88 -12.37 -26.90 -10.96
C PHE A 88 -13.44 -25.95 -11.47
N THR A 89 -14.65 -26.10 -10.95
CA THR A 89 -15.71 -25.09 -11.03
C THR A 89 -15.53 -24.06 -9.91
N VAL A 90 -16.29 -22.96 -9.95
CA VAL A 90 -16.36 -21.98 -8.86
C VAL A 90 -16.77 -22.66 -7.56
N LYS A 91 -17.77 -23.58 -7.64
CA LYS A 91 -18.19 -24.37 -6.47
C LYS A 91 -17.09 -25.26 -5.93
N ASP A 92 -16.39 -26.01 -6.78
CA ASP A 92 -15.31 -26.89 -6.34
C ASP A 92 -14.22 -26.09 -5.61
N MET A 93 -13.90 -24.88 -6.10
CA MET A 93 -12.91 -24.02 -5.47
C MET A 93 -13.37 -23.50 -4.12
N LYS A 94 -14.65 -23.07 -4.01
CA LYS A 94 -15.27 -22.72 -2.74
C LYS A 94 -15.18 -23.87 -1.74
N ASP A 95 -15.62 -25.07 -2.15
CA ASP A 95 -15.67 -26.24 -1.28
C ASP A 95 -14.25 -26.67 -0.84
N PHE A 96 -13.26 -26.52 -1.71
CA PHE A 96 -11.85 -26.75 -1.41
C PHE A 96 -11.36 -25.80 -0.30
N TYR A 97 -11.55 -24.49 -0.43
CA TYR A 97 -11.14 -23.53 0.60
C TYR A 97 -11.91 -23.71 1.91
N LYS A 98 -13.22 -23.98 1.82
CA LYS A 98 -14.04 -24.31 2.99
C LYS A 98 -13.53 -25.54 3.76
N SER A 99 -12.94 -26.52 3.07
CA SER A 99 -12.36 -27.70 3.72
C SER A 99 -11.02 -27.44 4.39
N ILE A 100 -10.29 -26.41 3.98
CA ILE A 100 -8.96 -26.06 4.50
C ILE A 100 -9.03 -25.06 5.64
N TYR A 101 -9.88 -24.04 5.53
CA TYR A 101 -9.96 -22.94 6.49
C TYR A 101 -11.02 -23.21 7.55
N ASN A 102 -10.59 -23.36 8.81
CA ASN A 102 -11.47 -23.69 9.94
C ASN A 102 -12.52 -22.59 10.24
N ASN A 103 -12.19 -21.33 9.90
CA ASN A 103 -13.02 -20.16 10.18
C ASN A 103 -13.93 -19.76 9.00
N TRP A 104 -14.17 -20.66 8.03
CA TRP A 104 -15.06 -20.38 6.91
C TRP A 104 -16.44 -19.88 7.33
N ASP A 105 -16.85 -18.73 6.81
CA ASP A 105 -18.15 -18.09 7.09
C ASP A 105 -19.08 -18.20 5.86
N GLU A 106 -19.95 -19.18 5.86
CA GLU A 106 -20.90 -19.42 4.76
C GLU A 106 -21.89 -18.26 4.58
N LYS A 107 -22.30 -17.61 5.68
CA LYS A 107 -23.22 -16.47 5.63
C LYS A 107 -22.53 -15.29 4.94
N ARG A 108 -21.27 -15.02 5.28
CA ARG A 108 -20.46 -14.00 4.63
C ARG A 108 -20.26 -14.29 3.14
N TYR A 109 -19.98 -15.55 2.79
CA TYR A 109 -19.86 -15.97 1.39
C TYR A 109 -21.12 -15.63 0.61
N GLN A 110 -22.31 -15.93 1.14
CA GLN A 110 -23.59 -15.62 0.45
C GLN A 110 -23.82 -14.11 0.32
N THR A 111 -23.51 -13.32 1.35
CA THR A 111 -23.60 -11.84 1.27
C THR A 111 -22.65 -11.27 0.22
N LEU A 112 -21.41 -11.72 0.17
CA LEU A 112 -20.42 -11.25 -0.80
C LEU A 112 -20.76 -11.64 -2.24
N ARG A 113 -21.55 -12.69 -2.45
CA ARG A 113 -22.05 -13.07 -3.78
C ARG A 113 -23.04 -12.07 -4.36
N GLU A 114 -23.61 -11.18 -3.58
CA GLU A 114 -24.44 -10.07 -4.08
C GLU A 114 -23.57 -9.06 -4.86
N VAL A 115 -22.31 -8.92 -4.45
CA VAL A 115 -21.31 -8.06 -5.12
C VAL A 115 -20.56 -8.84 -6.20
N PHE A 116 -20.08 -10.04 -5.87
CA PHE A 116 -19.29 -10.89 -6.76
C PHE A 116 -20.18 -12.00 -7.35
N THR A 117 -20.85 -11.71 -8.46
CA THR A 117 -21.79 -12.64 -9.07
C THR A 117 -21.10 -13.68 -9.94
N PHE A 118 -21.25 -14.96 -9.59
CA PHE A 118 -20.71 -16.09 -10.34
C PHE A 118 -21.76 -17.18 -10.57
N ASP A 119 -21.71 -17.80 -11.75
CA ASP A 119 -22.30 -19.13 -11.95
C ASP A 119 -21.36 -20.16 -11.30
N GLU A 120 -21.83 -20.79 -10.22
CA GLU A 120 -21.04 -21.77 -9.46
C GLU A 120 -20.65 -23.02 -10.27
N LYS A 121 -21.37 -23.32 -11.36
CA LYS A 121 -21.06 -24.45 -12.26
C LYS A 121 -19.99 -24.09 -13.30
N LYS A 122 -19.69 -22.80 -13.47
CA LYS A 122 -18.69 -22.35 -14.45
C LYS A 122 -17.29 -22.80 -14.07
N ARG A 123 -16.56 -23.36 -15.02
CA ARG A 123 -15.17 -23.78 -14.81
C ARG A 123 -14.24 -22.56 -14.74
N ILE A 124 -13.25 -22.61 -13.86
CA ILE A 124 -12.30 -21.52 -13.61
C ILE A 124 -11.51 -21.13 -14.85
N LYS A 125 -11.18 -22.08 -15.72
CA LYS A 125 -10.50 -21.79 -16.99
C LYS A 125 -11.27 -20.83 -17.93
N HIS A 126 -12.58 -20.69 -17.73
CA HIS A 126 -13.44 -19.79 -18.51
C HIS A 126 -13.67 -18.43 -17.82
N LEU A 127 -13.05 -18.16 -16.66
CA LEU A 127 -13.08 -16.87 -16.01
C LEU A 127 -11.99 -15.96 -16.59
N SER A 128 -12.31 -14.69 -16.80
CA SER A 128 -11.30 -13.67 -17.12
C SER A 128 -10.34 -13.45 -15.93
N LYS A 129 -9.21 -12.74 -16.15
CA LYS A 129 -8.28 -12.38 -15.06
C LYS A 129 -9.03 -11.67 -13.93
N GLY A 130 -9.80 -10.62 -14.25
CA GLY A 130 -10.57 -9.87 -13.26
C GLY A 130 -11.60 -10.73 -12.51
N MET A 131 -12.30 -11.64 -13.19
CA MET A 131 -13.21 -12.58 -12.52
C MET A 131 -12.48 -13.54 -11.58
N LYS A 132 -11.28 -14.00 -11.92
CA LYS A 132 -10.46 -14.81 -11.01
C LYS A 132 -10.06 -14.04 -9.77
N THR A 133 -9.70 -12.76 -9.93
CA THR A 133 -9.40 -11.87 -8.79
C THR A 133 -10.62 -11.71 -7.89
N GLN A 134 -11.80 -11.43 -8.46
CA GLN A 134 -13.06 -11.32 -7.71
C GLN A 134 -13.39 -12.63 -6.96
N LEU A 135 -13.20 -13.80 -7.61
CA LEU A 135 -13.43 -15.10 -6.95
C LEU A 135 -12.48 -15.32 -5.77
N LEU A 136 -11.20 -14.96 -5.94
CA LEU A 136 -10.23 -15.09 -4.86
C LEU A 136 -10.52 -14.16 -3.69
N LEU A 137 -10.92 -12.92 -3.97
CA LEU A 137 -11.35 -11.97 -2.93
C LEU A 137 -12.60 -12.47 -2.19
N LEU A 138 -13.61 -12.95 -2.93
CA LEU A 138 -14.80 -13.57 -2.35
C LEU A 138 -14.43 -14.70 -1.37
N ILE A 139 -13.54 -15.58 -1.78
CA ILE A 139 -13.08 -16.71 -0.97
C ILE A 139 -12.26 -16.22 0.25
N ALA A 140 -11.27 -15.35 0.02
CA ALA A 140 -10.39 -14.84 1.07
C ALA A 140 -11.17 -14.14 2.20
N LEU A 141 -12.13 -13.26 1.84
CA LEU A 141 -13.00 -12.58 2.80
C LEU A 141 -13.97 -13.55 3.52
N SER A 142 -14.32 -14.68 2.88
CA SER A 142 -15.18 -15.70 3.47
C SER A 142 -14.45 -16.63 4.43
N CYS A 143 -13.12 -16.73 4.35
CA CYS A 143 -12.31 -17.47 5.32
C CYS A 143 -12.22 -16.79 6.70
N LYS A 144 -12.75 -15.58 6.85
CA LYS A 144 -12.74 -14.77 8.07
C LYS A 144 -11.35 -14.69 8.71
N PRO A 145 -10.33 -14.25 7.96
CA PRO A 145 -8.98 -14.15 8.47
C PRO A 145 -8.84 -12.97 9.44
N GLU A 146 -7.85 -13.05 10.34
CA GLU A 146 -7.44 -11.90 11.15
C GLU A 146 -6.58 -10.93 10.36
N VAL A 147 -5.85 -11.46 9.38
CA VAL A 147 -4.97 -10.67 8.52
C VAL A 147 -5.19 -11.03 7.06
N ILE A 148 -5.29 -10.02 6.20
CA ILE A 148 -5.32 -10.19 4.75
C ILE A 148 -4.10 -9.47 4.14
N LEU A 149 -3.30 -10.21 3.38
CA LEU A 149 -2.13 -9.71 2.68
C LEU A 149 -2.42 -9.76 1.17
N MET A 150 -2.46 -8.58 0.53
CA MET A 150 -2.91 -8.45 -0.86
C MET A 150 -1.80 -7.86 -1.73
N ASP A 151 -1.49 -8.53 -2.82
CA ASP A 151 -0.51 -8.08 -3.82
C ASP A 151 -1.24 -7.64 -5.08
N GLU A 152 -1.33 -6.32 -5.32
CA GLU A 152 -2.01 -5.68 -6.45
C GLU A 152 -3.48 -6.14 -6.64
N PRO A 153 -4.33 -6.14 -5.58
CA PRO A 153 -5.66 -6.80 -5.61
C PRO A 153 -6.67 -6.13 -6.55
N THR A 154 -6.43 -4.88 -6.95
CA THR A 154 -7.30 -4.10 -7.85
C THR A 154 -6.84 -4.14 -9.30
N SER A 155 -5.68 -4.75 -9.57
CA SER A 155 -5.12 -4.86 -10.92
C SER A 155 -6.03 -5.64 -11.85
N GLY A 156 -6.41 -5.02 -12.98
CA GLY A 156 -7.28 -5.64 -14.00
C GLY A 156 -8.77 -5.70 -13.63
N LEU A 157 -9.19 -5.06 -12.56
CA LEU A 157 -10.60 -4.82 -12.25
C LEU A 157 -11.10 -3.55 -12.92
N ASP A 158 -12.37 -3.55 -13.32
CA ASP A 158 -13.02 -2.32 -13.77
C ASP A 158 -13.20 -1.33 -12.59
N PRO A 159 -13.35 -0.02 -12.87
CA PRO A 159 -13.42 1.00 -11.83
C PRO A 159 -14.54 0.81 -10.80
N PHE A 160 -15.69 0.25 -11.22
CA PHE A 160 -16.81 0.03 -10.31
C PHE A 160 -16.48 -1.09 -9.31
N ILE A 161 -16.08 -2.26 -9.80
CA ILE A 161 -15.70 -3.41 -8.95
C ILE A 161 -14.51 -3.06 -8.06
N ARG A 162 -13.54 -2.28 -8.57
CA ARG A 162 -12.41 -1.81 -7.79
C ARG A 162 -12.85 -1.02 -6.55
N LYS A 163 -13.78 -0.08 -6.74
CA LYS A 163 -14.34 0.70 -5.64
C LYS A 163 -15.07 -0.17 -4.62
N GLU A 164 -15.86 -1.14 -5.09
CA GLU A 164 -16.55 -2.08 -4.21
C GLU A 164 -15.59 -2.95 -3.40
N VAL A 165 -14.50 -3.42 -4.01
CA VAL A 165 -13.44 -4.16 -3.30
C VAL A 165 -12.83 -3.32 -2.18
N LEU A 166 -12.47 -2.06 -2.45
CA LEU A 166 -11.91 -1.16 -1.43
C LEU A 166 -12.92 -0.89 -0.30
N ASN A 167 -14.19 -0.68 -0.62
CA ASN A 167 -15.25 -0.51 0.37
C ASN A 167 -15.41 -1.76 1.25
N LEU A 168 -15.37 -2.96 0.67
CA LEU A 168 -15.44 -4.23 1.42
C LEU A 168 -14.24 -4.41 2.36
N ILE A 169 -13.05 -4.01 1.92
CA ILE A 169 -11.85 -4.03 2.77
C ILE A 169 -12.02 -3.10 3.97
N VAL A 170 -12.40 -1.85 3.75
CA VAL A 170 -12.66 -0.87 4.83
C VAL A 170 -13.74 -1.38 5.78
N GLN A 171 -14.80 -1.98 5.26
CA GLN A 171 -15.87 -2.57 6.06
C GLN A 171 -15.36 -3.74 6.93
N ASP A 172 -14.55 -4.64 6.39
CA ASP A 172 -14.00 -5.77 7.16
C ASP A 172 -13.03 -5.29 8.26
N VAL A 173 -12.23 -4.27 7.99
CA VAL A 173 -11.35 -3.65 9.00
C VAL A 173 -12.17 -3.03 10.12
N SER A 174 -13.18 -2.21 9.79
CA SER A 174 -13.97 -1.47 10.77
C SER A 174 -14.93 -2.34 11.58
N SER A 175 -15.57 -3.36 10.94
CA SER A 175 -16.62 -4.15 11.58
C SER A 175 -16.15 -5.48 12.15
N ARG A 176 -15.05 -6.05 11.64
CA ARG A 176 -14.53 -7.37 12.02
C ARG A 176 -13.16 -7.30 12.71
N GLY A 177 -12.52 -6.15 12.69
CA GLY A 177 -11.19 -5.98 13.27
C GLY A 177 -10.07 -6.64 12.46
N THR A 178 -10.34 -6.97 11.18
CA THR A 178 -9.34 -7.52 10.26
C THR A 178 -8.23 -6.50 10.02
N SER A 179 -6.99 -6.94 9.95
CA SER A 179 -5.87 -6.09 9.56
C SER A 179 -5.48 -6.39 8.12
N VAL A 180 -5.21 -5.36 7.33
CA VAL A 180 -4.98 -5.53 5.89
C VAL A 180 -3.69 -4.86 5.47
N LEU A 181 -2.84 -5.58 4.70
CA LEU A 181 -1.73 -4.98 3.97
C LEU A 181 -2.02 -5.10 2.48
N ILE A 182 -1.94 -3.98 1.78
CA ILE A 182 -2.19 -3.89 0.33
C ILE A 182 -0.94 -3.34 -0.33
N SER A 183 -0.36 -4.10 -1.27
CA SER A 183 0.60 -3.52 -2.22
C SER A 183 -0.12 -3.01 -3.46
N THR A 184 0.31 -1.87 -3.95
CA THR A 184 -0.14 -1.34 -5.24
C THR A 184 0.85 -0.34 -5.82
N HIS A 185 0.77 -0.15 -7.11
CA HIS A 185 1.39 0.98 -7.81
C HIS A 185 0.40 2.13 -8.03
N ASN A 186 -0.90 1.93 -7.76
CA ASN A 186 -1.90 3.00 -7.82
C ASN A 186 -2.04 3.68 -6.46
N VAL A 187 -1.20 4.68 -6.25
CA VAL A 187 -1.07 5.39 -4.96
C VAL A 187 -2.36 6.08 -4.54
N ALA A 188 -3.14 6.61 -5.50
CA ALA A 188 -4.38 7.34 -5.22
C ALA A 188 -5.47 6.47 -4.56
N GLU A 189 -5.46 5.15 -4.80
CA GLU A 189 -6.39 4.24 -4.13
C GLU A 189 -6.07 4.08 -2.65
N LEU A 190 -4.77 3.96 -2.32
CA LEU A 190 -4.33 3.80 -0.94
C LEU A 190 -4.54 5.07 -0.11
N GLU A 191 -4.41 6.23 -0.73
CA GLU A 191 -4.61 7.51 -0.06
C GLU A 191 -5.97 7.64 0.62
N GLN A 192 -6.98 6.95 0.08
CA GLN A 192 -8.36 7.04 0.57
C GLN A 192 -8.66 6.08 1.73
N ILE A 193 -7.87 5.01 1.89
CA ILE A 193 -8.23 3.92 2.80
C ILE A 193 -7.15 3.55 3.82
N CYS A 194 -5.87 3.94 3.60
CA CYS A 194 -4.78 3.49 4.45
C CYS A 194 -4.59 4.35 5.70
N ASP A 195 -4.33 3.68 6.82
CA ASP A 195 -3.93 4.30 8.10
C ASP A 195 -2.41 4.53 8.14
N THR A 196 -1.65 3.60 7.55
CA THR A 196 -0.18 3.63 7.52
C THR A 196 0.31 3.33 6.11
N VAL A 197 1.39 3.97 5.70
CA VAL A 197 2.04 3.68 4.41
C VAL A 197 3.51 3.34 4.60
N GLY A 198 3.98 2.40 3.78
CA GLY A 198 5.38 2.04 3.65
C GLY A 198 5.85 2.23 2.20
N PHE A 199 6.93 3.00 2.00
CA PHE A 199 7.55 3.13 0.69
C PHE A 199 8.75 2.18 0.62
N ILE A 200 8.67 1.22 -0.31
CA ILE A 200 9.75 0.25 -0.53
C ILE A 200 10.49 0.56 -1.83
N ASP A 201 11.83 0.58 -1.76
CA ASP A 201 12.70 0.73 -2.90
C ASP A 201 13.92 -0.18 -2.75
N LYS A 202 14.27 -0.89 -3.83
CA LYS A 202 15.44 -1.77 -3.90
C LYS A 202 15.58 -2.68 -2.67
N GLY A 203 14.45 -3.23 -2.22
CA GLY A 203 14.39 -4.16 -1.09
C GLY A 203 14.46 -3.52 0.30
N HIS A 204 14.38 -2.19 0.43
CA HIS A 204 14.39 -1.48 1.70
C HIS A 204 13.14 -0.64 1.90
N ILE A 205 12.58 -0.61 3.09
CA ILE A 205 11.55 0.37 3.45
C ILE A 205 12.26 1.71 3.73
N LYS A 206 11.99 2.70 2.88
CA LYS A 206 12.56 4.05 2.97
C LYS A 206 11.75 4.96 3.87
N VAL A 207 10.45 4.78 3.88
CA VAL A 207 9.48 5.53 4.69
C VAL A 207 8.48 4.54 5.25
N GLN A 208 8.15 4.67 6.53
CA GLN A 208 7.04 3.98 7.17
C GLN A 208 6.41 4.93 8.17
N GLN A 209 5.19 5.36 7.89
CA GLN A 209 4.58 6.44 8.66
C GLN A 209 3.05 6.36 8.59
N ASP A 210 2.37 6.83 9.64
CA ASP A 210 0.92 7.01 9.60
C ASP A 210 0.57 8.07 8.55
N MET A 211 -0.54 7.87 7.82
CA MET A 211 -0.96 8.69 6.69
C MET A 211 -1.12 10.16 7.08
N GLU A 212 -1.74 10.43 8.22
CA GLU A 212 -1.96 11.79 8.71
C GLU A 212 -0.63 12.50 8.99
N ASN A 213 0.30 11.82 9.69
CA ASN A 213 1.62 12.35 9.96
C ASN A 213 2.43 12.60 8.68
N LEU A 214 2.30 11.71 7.69
CA LEU A 214 2.98 11.87 6.42
C LEU A 214 2.48 13.13 5.68
N LYS A 215 1.16 13.33 5.60
CA LYS A 215 0.57 14.51 4.94
C LYS A 215 0.85 15.82 5.67
N THR A 216 0.98 15.78 6.98
CA THR A 216 1.30 16.99 7.77
C THR A 216 2.78 17.37 7.70
N SER A 217 3.67 16.41 7.48
CA SER A 217 5.13 16.63 7.45
C SER A 217 5.63 17.39 6.22
N TYR A 218 4.89 17.34 5.11
CA TYR A 218 5.28 17.98 3.85
C TYR A 218 4.21 18.98 3.43
N LYS A 219 4.64 20.22 3.20
CA LYS A 219 3.75 21.28 2.75
C LYS A 219 4.17 21.76 1.38
N LYS A 220 3.23 21.72 0.43
CA LYS A 220 3.39 22.30 -0.89
C LYS A 220 2.83 23.71 -0.87
N ILE A 221 3.62 24.66 -1.35
CA ILE A 221 3.28 26.07 -1.28
C ILE A 221 3.45 26.66 -2.66
N GLN A 222 2.44 27.37 -3.12
CA GLN A 222 2.56 28.23 -4.27
C GLN A 222 2.87 29.66 -3.80
N ILE A 223 4.00 30.20 -4.25
CA ILE A 223 4.49 31.52 -3.83
C ILE A 223 4.98 32.31 -5.03
N ALA A 224 4.70 33.59 -5.04
CA ALA A 224 5.23 34.50 -6.05
C ALA A 224 5.92 35.71 -5.42
N PHE A 225 6.96 36.18 -6.10
CA PHE A 225 7.69 37.38 -5.71
C PHE A 225 7.64 38.42 -6.81
N LYS A 226 7.90 39.72 -6.46
CA LYS A 226 8.04 40.77 -7.43
C LYS A 226 9.25 40.53 -8.37
N ASP A 227 10.31 40.04 -7.76
CA ASP A 227 11.54 39.63 -8.43
C ASP A 227 11.75 38.12 -8.28
N ASP A 228 12.88 37.56 -8.70
CA ASP A 228 13.16 36.16 -8.47
C ASP A 228 13.33 35.87 -6.96
N MET A 229 13.08 34.60 -6.58
CA MET A 229 13.28 34.13 -5.21
C MET A 229 14.71 34.41 -4.73
N SER A 230 14.83 35.10 -3.62
CA SER A 230 16.15 35.50 -3.08
C SER A 230 16.96 34.31 -2.53
N GLU A 231 18.28 34.44 -2.52
CA GLU A 231 19.17 33.42 -1.96
C GLU A 231 19.01 33.30 -0.43
N GLU A 232 18.64 34.40 0.26
CA GLU A 232 18.32 34.38 1.69
C GLU A 232 17.10 33.52 1.97
N PHE A 233 16.05 33.65 1.16
CA PHE A 233 14.85 32.80 1.26
C PHE A 233 15.23 31.31 1.08
N LYS A 234 16.01 30.99 0.04
CA LYS A 234 16.45 29.62 -0.20
C LYS A 234 17.28 29.04 0.95
N LYS A 235 18.14 29.83 1.55
CA LYS A 235 18.97 29.42 2.69
C LYS A 235 18.15 29.18 3.95
N GLU A 236 17.15 30.03 4.21
CA GLU A 236 16.34 29.94 5.42
C GLU A 236 15.34 28.79 5.39
N PHE A 237 14.60 28.66 4.29
CA PHE A 237 13.55 27.68 4.20
C PHE A 237 13.97 26.35 3.56
N ASN A 238 15.15 26.34 2.92
CA ASN A 238 15.66 25.18 2.15
C ASN A 238 14.56 24.51 1.30
N PRO A 239 13.79 25.30 0.49
CA PRO A 239 12.65 24.80 -0.23
C PRO A 239 13.09 23.90 -1.37
N TYR A 240 12.37 22.79 -1.55
CA TYR A 240 12.45 22.06 -2.79
C TYR A 240 11.53 22.72 -3.82
N ILE A 241 12.12 23.22 -4.93
CA ILE A 241 11.35 23.87 -5.99
C ILE A 241 10.85 22.77 -6.94
N SER A 242 9.54 22.47 -6.87
CA SER A 242 8.93 21.44 -7.72
C SER A 242 8.62 21.97 -9.13
N LYS A 243 8.18 23.25 -9.22
CA LYS A 243 7.92 23.93 -10.50
C LYS A 243 8.21 25.43 -10.42
N LYS A 244 8.54 26.00 -11.57
CA LYS A 244 8.67 27.46 -11.74
C LYS A 244 7.94 27.91 -12.99
N HIS A 245 6.98 28.83 -12.85
CA HIS A 245 6.26 29.46 -13.94
C HIS A 245 6.43 30.98 -13.88
N GLY A 246 7.41 31.52 -14.59
CA GLY A 246 7.78 32.91 -14.48
C GLY A 246 8.24 33.26 -13.06
N LYS A 247 7.48 34.09 -12.35
CA LYS A 247 7.74 34.51 -10.96
C LYS A 247 6.97 33.73 -9.92
N ILE A 248 6.20 32.72 -10.34
CA ILE A 248 5.45 31.83 -9.47
C ILE A 248 6.26 30.56 -9.27
N TYR A 249 6.45 30.19 -8.01
CA TYR A 249 7.15 28.97 -7.60
C TYR A 249 6.18 28.04 -6.90
N GLU A 250 6.18 26.75 -7.25
CA GLU A 250 5.67 25.68 -6.40
C GLU A 250 6.85 25.10 -5.64
N ILE A 251 6.79 25.20 -4.32
CA ILE A 251 7.85 24.71 -3.43
C ILE A 251 7.30 23.68 -2.44
N ILE A 252 8.14 22.73 -2.05
CA ILE A 252 7.86 21.81 -0.96
C ILE A 252 8.79 22.16 0.20
N ILE A 253 8.22 22.32 1.39
CA ILE A 253 8.97 22.57 2.60
C ILE A 253 8.73 21.43 3.60
N ASN A 254 9.76 21.13 4.40
CA ASN A 254 9.69 20.15 5.48
C ASN A 254 9.80 20.90 6.82
N MET A 255 8.76 21.67 7.14
CA MET A 255 8.64 22.40 8.39
C MET A 255 7.17 22.67 8.70
N ASP A 256 6.89 23.06 9.93
CA ASP A 256 5.56 23.49 10.34
C ASP A 256 5.11 24.72 9.53
N TYR A 257 3.87 24.65 8.99
CA TYR A 257 3.34 25.71 8.14
C TYR A 257 3.15 27.03 8.90
N ALA A 258 2.73 27.00 10.16
CA ALA A 258 2.56 28.22 10.94
C ALA A 258 3.90 28.94 11.17
N LEU A 259 4.98 28.18 11.35
CA LEU A 259 6.33 28.74 11.45
C LEU A 259 6.79 29.34 10.11
N PHE A 260 6.49 28.68 9.01
CA PHE A 260 6.76 29.23 7.67
C PHE A 260 5.97 30.51 7.44
N GLU A 261 4.66 30.51 7.67
CA GLU A 261 3.77 31.65 7.48
C GLU A 261 4.17 32.88 8.30
N ALA A 262 4.62 32.66 9.54
CA ALA A 262 5.09 33.72 10.41
C ALA A 262 6.37 34.42 9.87
N ASN A 263 7.23 33.68 9.17
CA ASN A 263 8.52 34.19 8.71
C ASN A 263 8.57 34.59 7.24
N VAL A 264 7.65 34.09 6.40
CA VAL A 264 7.68 34.33 4.95
C VAL A 264 7.39 35.78 4.60
N GLN A 265 6.61 36.49 5.41
CA GLN A 265 6.16 37.87 5.13
C GLN A 265 7.33 38.89 5.04
N LYS A 266 8.45 38.62 5.70
CA LYS A 266 9.65 39.46 5.62
C LYS A 266 10.25 39.53 4.22
N TYR A 267 9.95 38.53 3.38
CA TYR A 267 10.39 38.46 1.98
C TYR A 267 9.41 39.12 1.01
N GLN A 268 8.33 39.72 1.52
CA GLN A 268 7.32 40.44 0.76
C GLN A 268 6.79 39.68 -0.47
N PRO A 269 6.29 38.44 -0.30
CA PRO A 269 5.70 37.70 -1.40
C PRO A 269 4.45 38.43 -1.91
N LEU A 270 4.19 38.33 -3.22
CA LEU A 270 2.95 38.87 -3.82
C LEU A 270 1.73 38.04 -3.41
N PHE A 271 1.90 36.76 -3.29
CA PHE A 271 0.95 35.84 -2.66
C PHE A 271 1.67 34.60 -2.11
N VAL A 272 1.00 33.94 -1.17
CA VAL A 272 1.38 32.63 -0.60
C VAL A 272 0.12 31.82 -0.48
N GLU A 273 0.11 30.63 -1.03
CA GLU A 273 -1.01 29.69 -0.97
C GLU A 273 -0.51 28.30 -0.59
N HIS A 274 -1.13 27.71 0.42
CA HIS A 274 -0.89 26.33 0.82
C HIS A 274 -1.72 25.39 -0.07
N ILE A 275 -1.09 24.36 -0.61
CA ILE A 275 -1.72 23.33 -1.43
C ILE A 275 -1.45 21.99 -0.77
N ASP A 276 -2.50 21.19 -0.55
CA ASP A 276 -2.33 19.85 -0.02
C ASP A 276 -1.59 18.96 -1.01
N MET A 277 -0.61 18.21 -0.51
CA MET A 277 0.10 17.22 -1.32
C MET A 277 -0.69 15.92 -1.37
N THR A 278 -0.79 15.35 -2.56
CA THR A 278 -1.26 13.98 -2.73
C THR A 278 -0.20 12.99 -2.25
N LEU A 279 -0.63 11.79 -1.87
CA LEU A 279 0.30 10.71 -1.50
C LEU A 279 1.26 10.38 -2.65
N GLU A 280 0.80 10.48 -3.90
CA GLU A 280 1.64 10.28 -5.09
C GLU A 280 2.75 11.34 -5.19
N GLU A 281 2.43 12.60 -4.95
CA GLU A 281 3.43 13.67 -4.94
C GLU A 281 4.47 13.47 -3.84
N ILE A 282 4.03 13.06 -2.63
CA ILE A 282 4.94 12.74 -1.52
C ILE A 282 5.83 11.53 -1.87
N PHE A 283 5.24 10.49 -2.49
CA PHE A 283 5.98 9.33 -2.94
C PHE A 283 7.07 9.70 -3.96
N LEU A 284 6.70 10.46 -5.00
CA LEU A 284 7.64 10.92 -6.03
C LEU A 284 8.74 11.81 -5.42
N PHE A 285 8.38 12.69 -4.51
CA PHE A 285 9.34 13.54 -3.80
C PHE A 285 10.34 12.73 -2.97
N LYS A 286 9.87 11.69 -2.27
CA LYS A 286 10.71 10.85 -1.42
C LYS A 286 11.56 9.82 -2.15
N MET A 287 11.07 9.35 -3.31
CA MET A 287 11.72 8.30 -4.10
C MET A 287 12.55 8.85 -5.26
N GLY A 288 12.33 10.11 -5.65
CA GLY A 288 13.16 10.79 -6.63
C GLY A 288 14.60 10.92 -6.10
N ASP A 289 15.56 10.30 -6.76
CA ASP A 289 16.98 10.60 -6.54
C ASP A 289 17.20 12.11 -6.77
N ASP A 290 18.07 12.74 -5.98
CA ASP A 290 18.46 14.17 -6.10
C ASP A 290 18.84 14.61 -7.54
N ASN A 291 19.12 13.65 -8.43
CA ASN A 291 19.46 13.88 -9.84
C ASN A 291 18.26 13.87 -10.81
N HIS A 292 17.13 13.21 -10.52
CA HIS A 292 15.96 13.23 -11.42
C HIS A 292 15.07 14.44 -11.17
N VAL A 293 15.12 14.99 -10.02
CA VAL A 293 14.32 16.13 -9.61
C VAL A 293 14.86 17.45 -10.18
N LYS A 294 16.13 17.50 -10.60
CA LYS A 294 16.74 18.66 -11.29
C LYS A 294 16.40 18.75 -12.78
N GLN A 295 15.71 17.79 -13.38
CA GLN A 295 15.46 17.74 -14.84
C GLN A 295 14.01 18.04 -15.28
N VAL A 296 13.12 18.45 -14.40
CA VAL A 296 11.80 18.98 -14.82
C VAL A 296 11.85 20.51 -14.81
N THR A 297 12.88 21.04 -15.46
CA THR A 297 12.96 22.46 -15.82
C THR A 297 13.07 22.53 -17.34
N ILE A 298 11.92 22.51 -18.03
CA ILE A 298 11.73 23.15 -19.33
C ILE A 298 10.32 23.73 -19.34
#